data_a4035005eb1fd2be4bfdc7a027b51cb4
#
_entry.id   a4035005eb1fd2be4bfdc7a027b51cb4
#
_cell.length_a   1.000
_cell.length_b   1.000
_cell.length_c   1.000
_cell.angle_alpha   90.00
_cell.angle_beta   90.00
_cell.angle_gamma   90.00
#
_symmetry.space_group_name_H-M   'P 1'
#
loop_
_entity.id
_entity.type
_entity.pdbx_description
1 polymer ?
#
loop_
_entity_poly.entity_id
_entity_poly.type
_entity_poly.pdbx_seq_one_letter_code
_entity_poly.pdbx_strand_id
1 'polypeptide(L)'
;LVKLAGAPEGSRVYFGNSGAEGNEAALKLAKLYGRTLPGASPEIGGKPARIISMTHGFHGRTMGALSATWKPAIREKFEPLVPNIEFVEAGNVEALHDAFAETGQGKYGKGPVAAVIMELIQGEAGVMPLGADYVKAARKLCDEHKALLIIDEVQTGIGRTGTLFAYQQYGILPDVVSFA
;
A
#
# COMPACT_ATOMS: atom_id res chain seq x y z
N LEU A 1 17.78 -0.26 12.66
CA LEU A 1 16.76 -0.50 11.62
C LEU A 1 16.84 0.54 10.52
N VAL A 2 16.69 1.85 10.79
CA VAL A 2 16.71 2.92 9.78
C VAL A 2 17.92 2.82 8.85
N LYS A 3 19.14 2.69 9.40
CA LYS A 3 20.37 2.53 8.61
C LYS A 3 20.37 1.26 7.77
N LEU A 4 19.92 0.13 8.33
CA LEU A 4 19.87 -1.17 7.62
C LEU A 4 18.81 -1.18 6.50
N ALA A 5 17.73 -0.46 6.67
CA ALA A 5 16.72 -0.26 5.66
C ALA A 5 17.16 0.69 4.53
N GLY A 6 18.30 1.37 4.65
CA GLY A 6 18.69 2.42 3.72
C GLY A 6 17.78 3.64 3.76
N ALA A 7 17.00 3.79 4.82
CA ALA A 7 16.04 4.87 4.95
C ALA A 7 16.74 6.22 5.22
N PRO A 8 16.18 7.35 4.74
CA PRO A 8 16.76 8.68 4.94
C PRO A 8 16.92 9.04 6.42
N GLU A 9 17.84 9.98 6.69
CA GLU A 9 17.94 10.57 8.02
C GLU A 9 16.61 11.23 8.41
N GLY A 10 16.23 11.07 9.67
CA GLY A 10 14.93 11.54 10.15
C GLY A 10 13.79 10.52 10.05
N SER A 11 14.00 9.39 9.37
CA SER A 11 13.03 8.29 9.38
C SER A 11 12.71 7.80 10.79
N ARG A 12 11.50 7.30 10.98
CA ARG A 12 11.00 6.85 12.30
C ARG A 12 10.64 5.37 12.26
N VAL A 13 10.72 4.72 13.41
CA VAL A 13 10.29 3.34 13.61
C VAL A 13 9.12 3.34 14.59
N TYR A 14 8.06 2.65 14.22
CA TYR A 14 6.91 2.37 15.07
C TYR A 14 6.92 0.87 15.40
N PHE A 15 6.75 0.53 16.67
CA PHE A 15 6.70 -0.87 17.12
C PHE A 15 5.24 -1.24 17.42
N GLY A 16 4.76 -2.30 16.76
CA GLY A 16 3.50 -2.96 17.03
C GLY A 16 3.71 -4.39 17.51
N ASN A 17 2.65 -5.15 17.71
CA ASN A 17 2.71 -6.54 18.16
C ASN A 17 2.47 -7.54 17.03
N SER A 18 2.07 -7.07 15.85
CA SER A 18 1.78 -7.92 14.69
C SER A 18 1.94 -7.15 13.38
N GLY A 19 2.09 -7.90 12.27
CA GLY A 19 2.08 -7.30 10.94
C GLY A 19 0.78 -6.55 10.63
N ALA A 20 -0.37 -7.04 11.09
CA ALA A 20 -1.65 -6.35 10.93
C ALA A 20 -1.65 -4.99 11.64
N GLU A 21 -1.07 -4.88 12.85
CA GLU A 21 -0.94 -3.60 13.55
C GLU A 21 0.03 -2.65 12.84
N GLY A 22 1.11 -3.16 12.27
CA GLY A 22 2.01 -2.38 11.42
C GLY A 22 1.27 -1.80 10.21
N ASN A 23 0.48 -2.61 9.52
CA ASN A 23 -0.33 -2.19 8.39
C ASN A 23 -1.45 -1.22 8.79
N GLU A 24 -2.09 -1.38 9.95
CA GLU A 24 -3.02 -0.38 10.51
C GLU A 24 -2.35 0.98 10.69
N ALA A 25 -1.15 0.99 11.25
CA ALA A 25 -0.41 2.24 11.43
C ALA A 25 -0.06 2.88 10.08
N ALA A 26 0.39 2.08 9.09
CA ALA A 26 0.69 2.53 7.74
C ALA A 26 -0.55 3.11 7.03
N LEU A 27 -1.69 2.44 7.08
CA LEU A 27 -2.95 2.90 6.50
C LEU A 27 -3.46 4.19 7.17
N LYS A 28 -3.34 4.30 8.50
CA LYS A 28 -3.71 5.52 9.23
C LYS A 28 -2.79 6.69 8.86
N LEU A 29 -1.48 6.44 8.73
CA LEU A 29 -0.52 7.43 8.26
C LEU A 29 -0.87 7.91 6.86
N ALA A 30 -1.16 6.98 5.93
CA ALA A 30 -1.57 7.30 4.57
C ALA A 30 -2.85 8.15 4.54
N LYS A 31 -3.85 7.81 5.34
CA LYS A 31 -5.09 8.61 5.43
C LYS A 31 -4.85 10.01 5.99
N LEU A 32 -3.99 10.16 6.99
CA LEU A 32 -3.62 11.46 7.54
C LEU A 32 -2.85 12.30 6.52
N TYR A 33 -1.85 11.70 5.87
CA TYR A 33 -1.07 12.31 4.81
C TYR A 33 -1.96 12.72 3.62
N GLY A 34 -2.86 11.86 3.21
CA GLY A 34 -3.77 12.10 2.09
C GLY A 34 -4.64 13.36 2.26
N ARG A 35 -4.88 13.81 3.51
CA ARG A 35 -5.59 15.07 3.79
C ARG A 35 -4.78 16.31 3.39
N THR A 36 -3.48 16.19 3.23
CA THR A 36 -2.59 17.29 2.84
C THR A 36 -2.39 17.39 1.33
N LEU A 37 -2.86 16.41 0.57
CA LEU A 37 -2.68 16.38 -0.88
C LEU A 37 -3.58 17.40 -1.59
N PRO A 38 -3.10 18.02 -2.69
CA PRO A 38 -3.93 18.85 -3.55
C PRO A 38 -5.16 18.07 -4.05
N GLY A 39 -6.32 18.69 -4.00
CA GLY A 39 -7.59 18.07 -4.41
C GLY A 39 -8.24 17.17 -3.37
N ALA A 40 -7.57 16.87 -2.25
CA ALA A 40 -8.21 16.29 -1.08
C ALA A 40 -8.97 17.38 -0.31
N SER A 41 -10.14 17.05 0.22
CA SER A 41 -10.83 17.96 1.14
C SER A 41 -10.46 17.61 2.58
N PRO A 42 -9.94 18.57 3.36
CA PRO A 42 -9.67 18.37 4.78
C PRO A 42 -10.94 18.30 5.63
N GLU A 43 -12.09 18.69 5.07
CA GLU A 43 -13.37 18.75 5.77
C GLU A 43 -14.04 17.37 5.85
N ILE A 44 -14.81 17.15 6.91
CA ILE A 44 -15.66 15.96 7.03
C ILE A 44 -16.71 16.01 5.91
N GLY A 45 -16.75 14.98 5.06
CA GLY A 45 -17.64 14.90 3.89
C GLY A 45 -17.05 15.42 2.57
N GLY A 46 -15.83 15.95 2.58
CA GLY A 46 -15.11 16.29 1.35
C GLY A 46 -14.60 15.05 0.59
N LYS A 47 -13.90 15.27 -0.53
CA LYS A 47 -13.29 14.18 -1.31
C LYS A 47 -12.14 13.55 -0.52
N PRO A 48 -12.30 12.35 0.04
CA PRO A 48 -11.23 11.71 0.76
C PRO A 48 -10.18 11.19 -0.22
N ALA A 49 -8.92 11.26 0.19
CA ALA A 49 -7.86 10.58 -0.54
C ALA A 49 -8.06 9.06 -0.51
N ARG A 50 -7.72 8.40 -1.61
CA ARG A 50 -7.86 6.96 -1.82
C ARG A 50 -6.57 6.23 -1.47
N ILE A 51 -6.69 4.96 -1.09
CA ILE A 51 -5.58 4.03 -0.96
C ILE A 51 -5.78 2.92 -1.97
N ILE A 52 -4.77 2.62 -2.76
CA ILE A 52 -4.77 1.52 -3.71
C ILE A 52 -4.12 0.30 -3.04
N SER A 53 -4.80 -0.83 -3.10
CA SER A 53 -4.29 -2.14 -2.74
C SER A 53 -4.32 -3.07 -3.96
N MET A 54 -3.66 -4.23 -3.88
CA MET A 54 -3.58 -5.15 -5.00
C MET A 54 -4.61 -6.27 -4.88
N THR A 55 -5.15 -6.71 -6.03
CA THR A 55 -5.88 -7.99 -6.06
C THR A 55 -4.98 -9.10 -5.54
N HIS A 56 -5.57 -10.08 -4.88
CA HIS A 56 -4.88 -11.20 -4.23
C HIS A 56 -3.93 -10.81 -3.07
N GLY A 57 -3.85 -9.52 -2.70
CA GLY A 57 -3.05 -9.05 -1.57
C GLY A 57 -3.65 -9.44 -0.21
N PHE A 58 -2.78 -9.67 0.76
CA PHE A 58 -3.14 -9.93 2.15
C PHE A 58 -2.34 -9.02 3.08
N HIS A 59 -3.04 -8.20 3.88
CA HIS A 59 -2.40 -7.23 4.77
C HIS A 59 -2.81 -7.39 6.23
N GLY A 60 -3.64 -8.38 6.55
CA GLY A 60 -4.11 -8.67 7.90
C GLY A 60 -5.62 -8.81 8.00
N ARG A 61 -6.10 -8.98 9.25
CA ARG A 61 -7.52 -9.23 9.55
C ARG A 61 -8.14 -8.22 10.54
N THR A 62 -7.40 -7.24 11.01
CA THR A 62 -7.96 -6.09 11.73
C THR A 62 -8.77 -5.23 10.77
N MET A 63 -9.67 -4.37 11.22
CA MET A 63 -10.64 -3.70 10.35
C MET A 63 -9.98 -2.91 9.19
N GLY A 64 -8.92 -2.13 9.45
CA GLY A 64 -8.22 -1.40 8.41
C GLY A 64 -7.39 -2.33 7.51
N ALA A 65 -6.60 -3.23 8.08
CA ALA A 65 -5.79 -4.19 7.32
C ALA A 65 -6.67 -5.15 6.49
N LEU A 66 -7.83 -5.57 7.03
CA LEU A 66 -8.82 -6.36 6.30
C LEU A 66 -9.41 -5.59 5.11
N SER A 67 -9.58 -4.28 5.26
CA SER A 67 -10.07 -3.42 4.17
C SER A 67 -9.10 -3.41 2.97
N ALA A 68 -7.80 -3.56 3.22
CA ALA A 68 -6.77 -3.65 2.19
C ALA A 68 -6.48 -5.11 1.73
N THR A 69 -7.07 -6.11 2.37
CA THR A 69 -6.94 -7.52 2.01
C THR A 69 -7.98 -7.90 0.97
N TRP A 70 -7.56 -8.50 -0.16
CA TRP A 70 -8.43 -8.78 -1.31
C TRP A 70 -9.51 -9.82 -1.06
N LYS A 71 -9.20 -10.93 -0.40
CA LYS A 71 -10.02 -12.17 -0.37
C LYS A 71 -11.47 -11.94 0.10
N PRO A 72 -12.50 -11.98 -0.79
CA PRO A 72 -13.90 -11.69 -0.42
C PRO A 72 -14.41 -12.55 0.74
N ALA A 73 -14.14 -13.84 0.71
CA ALA A 73 -14.63 -14.80 1.71
C ALA A 73 -14.27 -14.48 3.18
N ILE A 74 -13.21 -13.68 3.40
CA ILE A 74 -12.82 -13.25 4.75
C ILE A 74 -13.23 -11.81 5.07
N ARG A 75 -13.73 -11.06 4.07
CA ARG A 75 -14.15 -9.65 4.19
C ARG A 75 -15.64 -9.48 4.36
N GLU A 76 -16.44 -10.18 3.56
CA GLU A 76 -17.89 -9.95 3.39
C GLU A 76 -18.66 -9.96 4.72
N LYS A 77 -18.23 -10.79 5.67
CA LYS A 77 -18.89 -10.90 6.98
C LYS A 77 -18.65 -9.69 7.90
N PHE A 78 -17.73 -8.81 7.53
CA PHE A 78 -17.32 -7.65 8.34
C PHE A 78 -17.62 -6.31 7.64
N GLU A 79 -18.36 -6.35 6.54
CA GLU A 79 -18.81 -5.13 5.84
C GLU A 79 -19.81 -4.33 6.71
N PRO A 80 -19.80 -2.98 6.67
CA PRO A 80 -18.92 -2.15 5.84
C PRO A 80 -17.52 -2.00 6.45
N LEU A 81 -16.51 -2.13 5.60
CA LEU A 81 -15.11 -1.94 5.94
C LEU A 81 -14.69 -0.46 5.81
N VAL A 82 -13.41 -0.17 6.05
CA VAL A 82 -12.86 1.18 5.94
C VAL A 82 -12.98 1.65 4.48
N PRO A 83 -13.65 2.79 4.22
CA PRO A 83 -13.91 3.26 2.87
C PRO A 83 -12.66 3.81 2.17
N ASN A 84 -12.76 3.95 0.83
CA ASN A 84 -11.74 4.52 -0.04
C ASN A 84 -10.43 3.71 -0.08
N ILE A 85 -10.55 2.40 0.06
CA ILE A 85 -9.50 1.44 -0.27
C ILE A 85 -9.99 0.69 -1.51
N GLU A 86 -9.23 0.76 -2.59
CA GLU A 86 -9.57 0.24 -3.91
C GLU A 86 -8.58 -0.82 -4.33
N PHE A 87 -9.03 -1.79 -5.13
CA PHE A 87 -8.19 -2.88 -5.59
C PHE A 87 -7.86 -2.73 -7.07
N VAL A 88 -6.57 -2.79 -7.37
CA VAL A 88 -6.02 -2.81 -8.72
C VAL A 88 -5.45 -4.19 -9.00
N GLU A 89 -5.56 -4.65 -10.23
CA GLU A 89 -4.99 -5.92 -10.64
C GLU A 89 -3.48 -5.95 -10.47
N ALA A 90 -3.00 -6.90 -9.66
CA ALA A 90 -1.58 -7.06 -9.39
C ALA A 90 -0.81 -7.38 -10.66
N GLY A 91 0.29 -6.67 -10.92
CA GLY A 91 1.12 -6.84 -12.11
C GLY A 91 0.62 -6.13 -13.36
N ASN A 92 -0.57 -5.53 -13.36
CA ASN A 92 -1.11 -4.79 -14.49
C ASN A 92 -0.76 -3.28 -14.38
N VAL A 93 0.26 -2.86 -15.13
CA VAL A 93 0.76 -1.48 -15.11
C VAL A 93 -0.29 -0.48 -15.64
N GLU A 94 -1.05 -0.85 -16.67
CA GLU A 94 -2.09 0.01 -17.26
C GLU A 94 -3.21 0.25 -16.25
N ALA A 95 -3.70 -0.81 -15.59
CA ALA A 95 -4.71 -0.69 -14.56
C ALA A 95 -4.24 0.17 -13.36
N LEU A 96 -2.94 0.13 -13.05
CA LEU A 96 -2.38 1.00 -12.02
C LEU A 96 -2.36 2.46 -12.46
N HIS A 97 -1.98 2.75 -13.71
CA HIS A 97 -2.07 4.11 -14.28
C HIS A 97 -3.50 4.65 -14.26
N ASP A 98 -4.48 3.84 -14.67
CA ASP A 98 -5.89 4.21 -14.66
C ASP A 98 -6.40 4.56 -13.26
N ALA A 99 -5.92 3.85 -12.24
CA ALA A 99 -6.27 4.10 -10.86
C ALA A 99 -5.73 5.45 -10.34
N PHE A 100 -4.63 5.95 -10.89
CA PHE A 100 -4.11 7.29 -10.57
C PHE A 100 -4.82 8.41 -11.33
N ALA A 101 -5.57 8.10 -12.40
CA ALA A 101 -6.29 9.11 -13.15
C ALA A 101 -7.40 9.75 -12.29
N GLU A 102 -7.35 11.07 -12.13
CA GLU A 102 -8.30 11.83 -11.29
C GLU A 102 -9.67 12.05 -11.94
N THR A 103 -9.85 11.61 -13.19
CA THR A 103 -11.03 11.91 -14.01
C THR A 103 -12.33 11.30 -13.46
N GLY A 104 -12.22 10.27 -12.60
CA GLY A 104 -13.37 9.55 -12.07
C GLY A 104 -14.28 8.97 -13.16
N GLN A 105 -13.74 8.79 -14.36
CA GLN A 105 -14.36 8.01 -15.43
C GLN A 105 -13.70 6.63 -15.36
N GLY A 106 -14.44 5.65 -14.90
CA GLY A 106 -13.96 4.29 -14.82
C GLY A 106 -14.30 3.57 -13.52
N LYS A 107 -13.59 2.50 -13.27
CA LYS A 107 -13.81 1.57 -12.15
C LYS A 107 -13.41 2.17 -10.79
N TYR A 108 -12.52 3.17 -10.81
CA TYR A 108 -11.93 3.73 -9.59
C TYR A 108 -12.59 5.04 -9.18
N GLY A 109 -12.54 5.35 -7.89
CA GLY A 109 -13.16 6.54 -7.32
C GLY A 109 -12.45 7.85 -7.71
N LYS A 110 -13.04 8.96 -7.32
CA LYS A 110 -12.51 10.31 -7.54
C LYS A 110 -11.69 10.78 -6.37
N GLY A 111 -10.67 11.56 -6.64
CA GLY A 111 -9.80 12.18 -5.64
C GLY A 111 -8.37 11.66 -5.71
N PRO A 112 -7.44 12.33 -5.04
CA PRO A 112 -6.04 11.97 -5.07
C PRO A 112 -5.79 10.60 -4.45
N VAL A 113 -4.76 9.90 -4.94
CA VAL A 113 -4.25 8.69 -4.32
C VAL A 113 -3.31 9.08 -3.18
N ALA A 114 -3.62 8.68 -1.95
CA ALA A 114 -2.77 8.93 -0.78
C ALA A 114 -1.62 7.94 -0.70
N ALA A 115 -1.90 6.68 -1.06
CA ALA A 115 -0.91 5.62 -0.99
C ALA A 115 -1.26 4.44 -1.91
N VAL A 116 -0.22 3.71 -2.27
CA VAL A 116 -0.30 2.35 -2.80
C VAL A 116 0.28 1.42 -1.75
N ILE A 117 -0.44 0.36 -1.35
CA ILE A 117 0.06 -0.71 -0.49
C ILE A 117 0.16 -2.00 -1.28
N MET A 118 1.30 -2.69 -1.19
CA MET A 118 1.53 -3.97 -1.88
C MET A 118 2.52 -4.86 -1.14
N GLU A 119 2.36 -6.17 -1.36
CA GLU A 119 3.40 -7.17 -1.13
C GLU A 119 4.25 -7.29 -2.40
N LEU A 120 5.56 -7.44 -2.28
CA LEU A 120 6.43 -7.70 -3.46
C LEU A 120 6.35 -9.15 -3.91
N ILE A 121 6.01 -10.05 -2.99
CA ILE A 121 5.67 -11.44 -3.24
C ILE A 121 4.38 -11.70 -2.47
N GLN A 122 3.28 -11.88 -3.19
CA GLN A 122 1.97 -12.14 -2.59
C GLN A 122 1.93 -13.57 -2.03
N GLY A 123 2.07 -13.70 -0.72
CA GLY A 123 2.16 -15.01 -0.07
C GLY A 123 0.87 -15.82 -0.14
N GLU A 124 -0.25 -15.23 0.24
CA GLU A 124 -1.58 -15.87 0.26
C GLU A 124 -2.16 -16.14 -1.14
N ALA A 125 -1.62 -15.52 -2.17
CA ALA A 125 -1.98 -15.76 -3.57
C ALA A 125 -1.31 -17.00 -4.18
N GLY A 126 -0.43 -17.68 -3.43
CA GLY A 126 0.35 -18.81 -3.92
C GLY A 126 1.82 -18.47 -4.20
N VAL A 127 2.37 -17.55 -3.42
CA VAL A 127 3.77 -17.09 -3.53
C VAL A 127 4.06 -16.48 -4.90
N MET A 128 3.30 -15.47 -5.26
CA MET A 128 3.35 -14.81 -6.56
C MET A 128 4.23 -13.55 -6.50
N PRO A 129 5.43 -13.54 -7.08
CA PRO A 129 6.26 -12.35 -7.14
C PRO A 129 5.71 -11.33 -8.15
N LEU A 130 5.75 -10.05 -7.78
CA LEU A 130 5.45 -8.96 -8.70
C LEU A 130 6.67 -8.70 -9.62
N GLY A 131 6.39 -8.42 -10.88
CA GLY A 131 7.42 -8.06 -11.85
C GLY A 131 8.13 -6.75 -11.51
N ALA A 132 9.43 -6.67 -11.76
CA ALA A 132 10.23 -5.48 -11.45
C ALA A 132 9.71 -4.21 -12.15
N ASP A 133 9.19 -4.34 -13.36
CA ASP A 133 8.64 -3.21 -14.10
C ASP A 133 7.38 -2.65 -13.44
N TYR A 134 6.52 -3.53 -12.91
CA TYR A 134 5.33 -3.12 -12.17
C TYR A 134 5.70 -2.38 -10.88
N VAL A 135 6.64 -2.92 -10.11
CA VAL A 135 7.10 -2.30 -8.84
C VAL A 135 7.75 -0.94 -9.10
N LYS A 136 8.56 -0.82 -10.15
CA LYS A 136 9.16 0.46 -10.55
C LYS A 136 8.12 1.46 -11.06
N ALA A 137 7.12 0.99 -11.82
CA ALA A 137 6.01 1.84 -12.26
C ALA A 137 5.21 2.36 -11.07
N ALA A 138 4.94 1.52 -10.06
CA ALA A 138 4.26 1.94 -8.84
C ALA A 138 5.07 3.01 -8.07
N ARG A 139 6.41 2.84 -7.92
CA ARG A 139 7.25 3.86 -7.29
C ARG A 139 7.18 5.18 -8.06
N LYS A 140 7.34 5.12 -9.39
CA LYS A 140 7.29 6.29 -10.26
C LYS A 140 5.95 7.04 -10.16
N LEU A 141 4.84 6.33 -10.25
CA LEU A 141 3.50 6.92 -10.11
C LEU A 141 3.30 7.55 -8.74
N CYS A 142 3.75 6.89 -7.68
CA CYS A 142 3.70 7.46 -6.33
C CYS A 142 4.49 8.77 -6.26
N ASP A 143 5.68 8.84 -6.86
CA ASP A 143 6.50 10.06 -6.88
C ASP A 143 5.83 11.18 -7.66
N GLU A 144 5.30 10.90 -8.86
CA GLU A 144 4.63 11.86 -9.73
C GLU A 144 3.38 12.47 -9.09
N HIS A 145 2.60 11.65 -8.39
CA HIS A 145 1.34 12.05 -7.76
C HIS A 145 1.47 12.38 -6.27
N LYS A 146 2.69 12.38 -5.72
CA LYS A 146 2.95 12.62 -4.28
C LYS A 146 2.20 11.61 -3.38
N ALA A 147 1.98 10.40 -3.86
CA ALA A 147 1.41 9.33 -3.07
C ALA A 147 2.51 8.58 -2.29
N LEU A 148 2.16 7.95 -1.18
CA LEU A 148 3.09 7.10 -0.44
C LEU A 148 3.14 5.70 -1.06
N LEU A 149 4.34 5.14 -1.20
CA LEU A 149 4.50 3.72 -1.49
C LEU A 149 4.72 2.97 -0.18
N ILE A 150 3.78 2.09 0.15
CA ILE A 150 3.81 1.22 1.33
C ILE A 150 4.13 -0.19 0.87
N ILE A 151 5.25 -0.75 1.33
CA ILE A 151 5.61 -2.14 1.05
C ILE A 151 5.38 -2.97 2.30
N ASP A 152 4.53 -3.96 2.16
CA ASP A 152 4.28 -4.96 3.20
C ASP A 152 5.33 -6.07 3.09
N GLU A 153 6.29 -6.03 3.99
CA GLU A 153 7.40 -6.99 4.10
C GLU A 153 7.21 -7.95 5.29
N VAL A 154 5.99 -8.10 5.78
CA VAL A 154 5.70 -9.02 6.91
C VAL A 154 6.13 -10.45 6.59
N GLN A 155 5.98 -10.89 5.35
CA GLN A 155 6.47 -12.21 4.90
C GLN A 155 7.85 -12.17 4.26
N THR A 156 8.21 -11.10 3.57
CA THR A 156 9.41 -11.04 2.72
C THR A 156 10.62 -10.43 3.40
N GLY A 157 10.40 -9.73 4.51
CA GLY A 157 11.45 -9.04 5.25
C GLY A 157 12.37 -9.94 6.07
N ILE A 158 13.32 -9.31 6.74
CA ILE A 158 14.27 -9.91 7.69
C ILE A 158 15.05 -11.08 7.07
N GLY A 159 15.50 -10.91 5.82
CA GLY A 159 16.37 -11.86 5.13
C GLY A 159 15.66 -13.03 4.43
N ARG A 160 14.32 -13.09 4.47
CA ARG A 160 13.54 -14.20 3.87
C ARG A 160 13.85 -14.44 2.40
N THR A 161 14.11 -13.38 1.63
CA THR A 161 14.34 -13.43 0.19
C THR A 161 15.81 -13.27 -0.22
N GLY A 162 16.74 -13.28 0.75
CA GLY A 162 18.17 -13.16 0.51
C GLY A 162 18.77 -11.76 0.76
N THR A 163 17.94 -10.73 0.83
CA THR A 163 18.28 -9.38 1.30
C THR A 163 17.53 -9.09 2.59
N LEU A 164 17.96 -8.10 3.38
CA LEU A 164 17.27 -7.76 4.63
C LEU A 164 15.78 -7.42 4.34
N PHE A 165 15.53 -6.64 3.30
CA PHE A 165 14.20 -6.36 2.78
C PHE A 165 14.15 -6.66 1.28
N ALA A 166 13.06 -7.24 0.80
CA ALA A 166 12.91 -7.62 -0.60
C ALA A 166 12.94 -6.41 -1.54
N TYR A 167 12.45 -5.23 -1.13
CA TYR A 167 12.47 -4.03 -1.97
C TYR A 167 13.89 -3.62 -2.40
N GLN A 168 14.92 -4.00 -1.65
CA GLN A 168 16.32 -3.74 -1.99
C GLN A 168 16.72 -4.41 -3.32
N GLN A 169 16.11 -5.54 -3.65
CA GLN A 169 16.34 -6.26 -4.91
C GLN A 169 15.72 -5.55 -6.12
N TYR A 170 14.71 -4.74 -5.90
CA TYR A 170 14.04 -3.97 -6.96
C TYR A 170 14.70 -2.61 -7.21
N GLY A 171 15.65 -2.21 -6.36
CA GLY A 171 16.32 -0.92 -6.45
C GLY A 171 15.39 0.28 -6.19
N ILE A 172 14.34 0.08 -5.39
CA ILE A 172 13.42 1.13 -4.95
C ILE A 172 13.57 1.40 -3.46
N LEU A 173 13.08 2.56 -3.01
CA LEU A 173 12.92 2.87 -1.61
C LEU A 173 11.46 3.19 -1.33
N PRO A 174 10.75 2.44 -0.48
CA PRO A 174 9.40 2.76 -0.07
C PRO A 174 9.38 3.94 0.91
N ASP A 175 8.23 4.63 1.01
CA ASP A 175 8.00 5.67 2.02
C ASP A 175 7.66 5.05 3.38
N VAL A 176 7.00 3.90 3.36
CA VAL A 176 6.64 3.12 4.54
C VAL A 176 6.91 1.63 4.27
N VAL A 177 7.47 0.94 5.24
CA VAL A 177 7.62 -0.51 5.22
C VAL A 177 7.11 -1.13 6.51
N SER A 178 6.23 -2.11 6.40
CA SER A 178 5.81 -2.96 7.52
C SER A 178 6.57 -4.29 7.45
N PHE A 179 7.03 -4.79 8.58
CA PHE A 179 7.74 -6.06 8.66
C PHE A 179 7.60 -6.70 10.05
N ALA A 180 7.86 -7.98 10.16
CA ALA A 180 7.79 -8.74 11.42
C ALA A 180 8.94 -9.74 11.53
#